data_1beeb75de5ffeaf936cd9fb216e7f337
#
_entry.id   1beeb75de5ffeaf936cd9fb216e7f337
#
_cell.length_a   1.000
_cell.length_b   1.000
_cell.length_c   1.000
_cell.angle_alpha   90.00
_cell.angle_beta   90.00
_cell.angle_gamma   90.00
#
_symmetry.space_group_name_H-M   'P 1'
#
loop_
_entity.id
_entity.type
_entity.pdbx_description
1 polymer ?
#
loop_
_entity_poly.entity_id
_entity_poly.type
_entity_poly.pdbx_seq_one_letter_code
_entity_poly.pdbx_strand_id
1 'polypeptide(L)'
;MLRKICCLFTALCTVMLLFGITATAASHNRLTGLLRPTNASGIATVAHHLCHRNDSSVVAAQRPFEGHFFSKELGVHLHLNLYEENLFVPGSEFLGNVRGYMHQGIYGTWMLIKHEIKGNKALLRFSNDIGSDSQNIEFEQVSDSVYHLRTVNGNALRKAVGRKLVKVPDEMDFRRQ
;
A
#
# COMPACT_ATOMS: atom_id res chain seq x y z
N MET A 1 -45.36 28.99 -0.41
CA MET A 1 -44.98 29.32 0.98
C MET A 1 -43.47 29.23 1.07
N LEU A 2 -42.86 30.38 0.90
CA LEU A 2 -41.41 30.64 0.95
C LEU A 2 -41.12 31.23 2.33
N ARG A 3 -39.97 30.92 2.88
CA ARG A 3 -39.26 31.59 3.97
C ARG A 3 -38.93 30.69 5.18
N LYS A 4 -37.67 30.83 5.52
CA LYS A 4 -36.96 30.51 6.76
C LYS A 4 -36.24 29.16 6.77
N ILE A 5 -34.97 29.22 6.40
CA ILE A 5 -33.81 28.78 7.22
C ILE A 5 -32.59 29.42 6.56
N CYS A 6 -32.30 30.64 6.95
CA CYS A 6 -31.03 31.30 6.79
C CYS A 6 -30.68 31.84 8.19
N CYS A 7 -29.61 31.36 8.77
CA CYS A 7 -28.89 31.81 9.96
C CYS A 7 -28.52 30.65 10.86
N LEU A 8 -27.30 30.24 10.71
CA LEU A 8 -26.45 29.68 11.82
C LEU A 8 -25.13 29.12 11.26
N PHE A 9 -24.34 30.05 10.70
CA PHE A 9 -22.91 29.76 10.47
C PHE A 9 -22.11 31.06 10.56
N THR A 10 -22.10 31.66 11.77
CA THR A 10 -21.10 32.66 12.15
C THR A 10 -20.89 32.53 13.65
N ALA A 11 -19.85 31.87 14.06
CA ALA A 11 -19.10 32.04 15.30
C ALA A 11 -18.35 30.75 15.61
N LEU A 12 -17.11 30.65 15.21
CA LEU A 12 -16.00 30.10 15.99
C LEU A 12 -14.69 30.20 15.20
N CYS A 13 -14.26 31.45 15.05
CA CYS A 13 -12.89 31.73 14.62
C CYS A 13 -12.31 32.74 15.60
N THR A 14 -11.77 32.29 16.70
CA THR A 14 -10.80 32.97 17.56
C THR A 14 -10.56 32.10 18.76
N VAL A 15 -9.38 31.60 18.88
CA VAL A 15 -8.52 31.27 20.02
C VAL A 15 -7.57 30.15 19.61
N MET A 16 -6.39 30.50 19.19
CA MET A 16 -5.13 29.79 19.34
C MET A 16 -3.98 30.67 18.81
N LEU A 17 -3.70 31.69 19.58
CA LEU A 17 -2.41 32.35 19.62
C LEU A 17 -1.97 32.28 21.09
N LEU A 18 -0.82 31.68 21.31
CA LEU A 18 0.05 31.80 22.49
C LEU A 18 0.51 30.39 22.97
N PHE A 19 1.73 30.12 22.63
CA PHE A 19 2.75 29.37 23.34
C PHE A 19 3.75 28.94 22.27
N GLY A 20 4.92 29.56 22.07
CA GLY A 20 5.86 29.83 23.13
C GLY A 20 7.14 29.12 22.70
N ILE A 21 8.02 29.88 22.10
CA ILE A 21 9.37 29.58 21.64
C ILE A 21 10.22 29.13 22.84
N THR A 22 10.96 28.01 22.72
CA THR A 22 12.26 27.87 23.38
C THR A 22 13.22 27.12 22.48
N ALA A 23 14.13 27.87 21.93
CA ALA A 23 15.39 27.40 21.38
C ALA A 23 16.35 27.11 22.56
N THR A 24 17.07 26.00 22.49
CA THR A 24 18.33 25.87 23.24
C THR A 24 19.39 25.25 22.35
N ALA A 25 20.44 26.00 22.34
CA ALA A 25 21.66 25.93 21.58
C ALA A 25 22.65 24.88 22.08
N ALA A 26 23.45 24.42 21.13
CA ALA A 26 24.88 24.15 21.15
C ALA A 26 25.52 23.47 22.37
N SER A 27 26.22 22.40 22.10
CA SER A 27 27.50 22.12 22.75
C SER A 27 28.51 21.53 21.80
N HIS A 28 29.44 22.33 21.40
CA HIS A 28 30.73 21.95 20.86
C HIS A 28 31.50 21.13 21.88
N ASN A 29 32.11 20.02 21.48
CA ASN A 29 33.35 19.56 22.11
C ASN A 29 34.31 19.07 21.04
N ARG A 30 35.26 19.97 20.75
CA ARG A 30 36.58 19.64 20.19
C ARG A 30 37.42 19.10 21.33
N LEU A 31 38.06 17.98 21.15
CA LEU A 31 39.30 17.64 21.78
C LEU A 31 40.23 16.93 20.79
N THR A 32 41.17 17.68 20.33
CA THR A 32 42.40 17.25 19.69
C THR A 32 43.27 16.50 20.72
N GLY A 33 43.70 15.31 20.36
CA GLY A 33 44.70 14.56 21.11
C GLY A 33 45.58 13.76 20.14
N LEU A 34 46.70 14.38 19.77
CA LEU A 34 47.86 13.73 19.17
C LEU A 34 48.47 12.74 20.16
N LEU A 35 48.72 11.51 19.81
CA LEU A 35 49.86 10.74 20.26
C LEU A 35 50.27 9.68 19.23
N ARG A 36 51.58 9.59 19.09
CA ARG A 36 52.42 8.94 18.08
C ARG A 36 52.67 7.45 18.39
N PRO A 37 53.13 6.64 17.42
CA PRO A 37 53.18 5.19 17.50
C PRO A 37 54.45 4.68 18.22
N THR A 38 54.30 3.56 18.90
CA THR A 38 55.47 2.73 19.29
C THR A 38 55.26 1.32 18.76
N ASN A 39 56.24 0.89 17.99
CA ASN A 39 56.38 -0.49 17.49
C ASN A 39 56.63 -1.46 18.67
N ALA A 40 55.88 -2.54 18.70
CA ALA A 40 56.35 -3.75 19.39
C ALA A 40 55.82 -4.97 18.65
N SER A 41 56.76 -5.78 18.17
CA SER A 41 56.59 -7.09 17.61
C SER A 41 55.96 -8.03 18.64
N GLY A 42 54.83 -8.63 18.29
CA GLY A 42 54.22 -9.68 19.09
C GLY A 42 53.41 -10.58 18.23
N ILE A 43 53.90 -11.80 18.07
CA ILE A 43 53.23 -12.94 17.41
C ILE A 43 51.89 -13.14 18.14
N ALA A 44 50.78 -12.83 17.51
CA ALA A 44 49.45 -13.14 18.03
C ALA A 44 48.74 -14.10 17.09
N THR A 45 48.57 -15.26 17.62
CA THR A 45 47.70 -16.36 17.26
C THR A 45 46.42 -15.89 16.57
N VAL A 46 46.24 -16.40 15.33
CA VAL A 46 44.99 -16.19 14.58
C VAL A 46 43.88 -16.97 15.29
N ALA A 47 43.18 -16.28 16.16
CA ALA A 47 41.87 -16.74 16.61
C ALA A 47 40.87 -16.43 15.50
N HIS A 48 40.50 -17.47 14.73
CA HIS A 48 39.32 -17.45 13.88
C HIS A 48 38.10 -17.19 14.76
N HIS A 49 37.76 -15.91 14.91
CA HIS A 49 36.45 -15.50 15.41
C HIS A 49 35.46 -15.80 14.28
N LEU A 50 34.84 -16.97 14.34
CA LEU A 50 33.62 -17.27 13.61
C LEU A 50 32.59 -16.23 14.05
N CYS A 51 32.54 -15.14 13.28
CA CYS A 51 31.42 -14.23 13.32
C CYS A 51 30.21 -15.04 12.85
N HIS A 52 29.49 -15.60 13.80
CA HIS A 52 28.15 -16.10 13.58
C HIS A 52 27.35 -14.87 13.10
N ARG A 53 27.27 -14.75 11.78
CA ARG A 53 26.32 -13.86 11.15
C ARG A 53 24.97 -14.44 11.49
N ASN A 54 24.37 -13.96 12.58
CA ASN A 54 22.95 -14.12 12.81
C ASN A 54 22.25 -13.44 11.65
N ASP A 55 22.01 -14.19 10.58
CA ASP A 55 21.00 -13.87 9.61
C ASP A 55 19.65 -14.00 10.33
N SER A 56 19.40 -13.05 11.23
CA SER A 56 18.04 -12.71 11.59
C SER A 56 17.45 -12.10 10.33
N SER A 57 16.96 -12.96 9.43
CA SER A 57 15.97 -12.56 8.45
C SER A 57 14.81 -12.00 9.28
N VAL A 58 14.84 -10.70 9.47
CA VAL A 58 13.66 -9.97 9.93
C VAL A 58 12.64 -10.23 8.83
N VAL A 59 11.79 -11.23 9.05
CA VAL A 59 10.58 -11.41 8.27
C VAL A 59 9.80 -10.13 8.50
N ALA A 60 9.96 -9.17 7.59
CA ALA A 60 9.20 -7.94 7.61
C ALA A 60 7.73 -8.35 7.68
N ALA A 61 7.05 -7.96 8.75
CA ALA A 61 5.66 -8.29 8.96
C ALA A 61 4.89 -7.85 7.70
N GLN A 62 4.41 -8.83 6.95
CA GLN A 62 3.81 -8.60 5.64
C GLN A 62 2.51 -7.83 5.85
N ARG A 63 2.42 -6.63 5.27
CA ARG A 63 1.25 -5.77 5.42
C ARG A 63 0.03 -6.43 4.75
N PRO A 64 -1.17 -6.38 5.33
CA PRO A 64 -2.34 -7.11 4.84
C PRO A 64 -2.68 -6.87 3.36
N PHE A 65 -2.74 -5.63 2.92
CA PHE A 65 -3.17 -5.25 1.57
C PHE A 65 -1.99 -4.80 0.69
N GLU A 66 -0.89 -5.55 0.79
CA GLU A 66 0.30 -5.36 -0.02
C GLU A 66 0.72 -6.70 -0.62
N GLY A 67 0.90 -6.74 -1.94
CA GLY A 67 1.38 -7.92 -2.65
C GLY A 67 0.60 -8.26 -3.92
N HIS A 68 0.86 -9.45 -4.42
CA HIS A 68 0.19 -10.03 -5.56
C HIS A 68 -0.83 -11.08 -5.09
N PHE A 69 -2.06 -10.95 -5.56
CA PHE A 69 -3.18 -11.83 -5.24
C PHE A 69 -3.70 -12.46 -6.52
N PHE A 70 -3.97 -13.74 -6.47
CA PHE A 70 -4.43 -14.51 -7.62
C PHE A 70 -5.72 -15.27 -7.33
N SER A 71 -6.73 -15.12 -8.19
CA SER A 71 -7.95 -15.93 -8.18
C SER A 71 -7.81 -17.06 -9.17
N LYS A 72 -7.67 -18.29 -8.66
CA LYS A 72 -7.53 -19.49 -9.51
C LYS A 72 -8.77 -19.76 -10.35
N GLU A 73 -9.94 -19.41 -9.83
CA GLU A 73 -11.22 -19.69 -10.48
C GLU A 73 -11.39 -18.90 -11.77
N LEU A 74 -11.01 -17.65 -11.79
CA LEU A 74 -11.17 -16.76 -12.92
C LEU A 74 -9.86 -16.44 -13.65
N GLY A 75 -8.72 -16.76 -13.07
CA GLY A 75 -7.40 -16.37 -13.59
C GLY A 75 -7.12 -14.88 -13.44
N VAL A 76 -7.74 -14.22 -12.47
CA VAL A 76 -7.55 -12.78 -12.22
C VAL A 76 -6.33 -12.55 -11.35
N HIS A 77 -5.48 -11.64 -11.80
CA HIS A 77 -4.33 -11.12 -11.03
C HIS A 77 -4.67 -9.75 -10.47
N LEU A 78 -4.54 -9.60 -9.17
CA LEU A 78 -4.73 -8.35 -8.44
C LEU A 78 -3.41 -7.98 -7.77
N HIS A 79 -2.86 -6.83 -8.13
CA HIS A 79 -1.68 -6.25 -7.50
C HIS A 79 -2.11 -5.08 -6.63
N LEU A 80 -1.73 -5.08 -5.36
CA LEU A 80 -2.06 -4.01 -4.42
C LEU A 80 -0.82 -3.58 -3.64
N ASN A 81 -0.71 -2.29 -3.41
CA ASN A 81 0.05 -1.70 -2.32
C ASN A 81 -0.72 -0.47 -1.82
N LEU A 82 -1.62 -0.69 -0.86
CA LEU A 82 -2.48 0.39 -0.37
C LEU A 82 -1.72 1.41 0.49
N TYR A 83 -0.48 1.11 0.84
CA TYR A 83 0.36 1.96 1.70
C TYR A 83 1.26 2.90 0.90
N GLU A 84 1.69 2.45 -0.29
CA GLU A 84 2.63 3.19 -1.15
C GLU A 84 2.18 3.15 -2.61
N GLU A 85 2.42 4.24 -3.34
CA GLU A 85 2.12 4.36 -4.76
C GLU A 85 3.37 4.01 -5.56
N ASN A 86 3.66 2.72 -5.68
CA ASN A 86 4.89 2.19 -6.25
C ASN A 86 4.69 1.05 -7.27
N LEU A 87 3.45 0.72 -7.60
CA LEU A 87 3.15 -0.31 -8.58
C LEU A 87 3.11 0.28 -9.97
N PHE A 88 3.73 -0.44 -10.89
CA PHE A 88 3.78 -0.08 -12.31
C PHE A 88 2.78 -0.94 -13.09
N VAL A 89 1.95 -0.31 -13.92
CA VAL A 89 0.96 -1.01 -14.75
C VAL A 89 1.57 -1.35 -16.10
N PRO A 90 1.80 -2.64 -16.41
CA PRO A 90 2.39 -3.03 -17.70
C PRO A 90 1.54 -2.55 -18.89
N GLY A 91 2.17 -1.90 -19.86
CA GLY A 91 1.51 -1.36 -21.05
C GLY A 91 0.74 -0.05 -20.82
N SER A 92 0.91 0.55 -19.65
CA SER A 92 0.27 1.83 -19.30
C SER A 92 1.25 2.76 -18.58
N GLU A 93 2.47 2.85 -19.12
CA GLU A 93 3.59 3.60 -18.51
C GLU A 93 3.29 5.10 -18.31
N PHE A 94 2.43 5.64 -19.14
CA PHE A 94 2.01 7.05 -19.09
C PHE A 94 1.19 7.40 -17.82
N LEU A 95 0.65 6.39 -17.13
CA LEU A 95 -0.11 6.60 -15.89
C LEU A 95 0.78 6.83 -14.67
N GLY A 96 2.10 6.53 -14.79
CA GLY A 96 3.00 6.53 -13.65
C GLY A 96 2.72 5.39 -12.66
N ASN A 97 3.12 5.60 -11.41
CA ASN A 97 2.88 4.61 -10.37
C ASN A 97 1.44 4.67 -9.86
N VAL A 98 0.92 3.50 -9.48
CA VAL A 98 -0.42 3.32 -8.91
C VAL A 98 -0.36 2.52 -7.61
N ARG A 99 -1.44 2.55 -6.82
CA ARG A 99 -1.57 1.74 -5.60
C ARG A 99 -2.16 0.36 -5.83
N GLY A 100 -2.70 0.11 -7.01
CA GLY A 100 -3.23 -1.20 -7.35
C GLY A 100 -3.84 -1.27 -8.72
N TYR A 101 -3.83 -2.49 -9.29
CA TYR A 101 -4.48 -2.79 -10.55
C TYR A 101 -4.87 -4.27 -10.63
N MET A 102 -5.89 -4.56 -11.44
CA MET A 102 -6.33 -5.91 -11.78
C MET A 102 -6.21 -6.13 -13.28
N HIS A 103 -5.77 -7.30 -13.66
CA HIS A 103 -5.68 -7.70 -15.07
C HIS A 103 -5.81 -9.22 -15.22
N GLN A 104 -5.95 -9.66 -16.47
CA GLN A 104 -6.19 -11.07 -16.84
C GLN A 104 -7.48 -11.64 -16.21
N GLY A 105 -8.03 -12.69 -16.79
CA GLY A 105 -9.29 -13.26 -16.32
C GLY A 105 -10.53 -12.34 -16.40
N ILE A 106 -10.32 -11.04 -16.52
CA ILE A 106 -11.33 -10.00 -16.75
C ILE A 106 -11.00 -9.22 -18.02
N TYR A 107 -11.99 -8.56 -18.57
CA TYR A 107 -11.84 -7.74 -19.76
C TYR A 107 -11.24 -6.36 -19.40
N GLY A 108 -10.12 -6.01 -20.06
CA GLY A 108 -9.38 -4.79 -19.80
C GLY A 108 -8.50 -4.84 -18.54
N THR A 109 -7.79 -3.74 -18.31
CA THR A 109 -7.04 -3.51 -17.08
C THR A 109 -7.82 -2.54 -16.19
N TRP A 110 -7.95 -2.87 -14.92
CA TRP A 110 -8.69 -2.07 -13.96
C TRP A 110 -7.72 -1.47 -12.94
N MET A 111 -7.72 -0.16 -12.81
CA MET A 111 -6.80 0.59 -11.95
C MET A 111 -7.52 1.09 -10.70
N LEU A 112 -6.83 1.01 -9.57
CA LEU A 112 -7.33 1.49 -8.29
C LEU A 112 -7.31 3.02 -8.27
N ILE A 113 -8.47 3.64 -8.12
CA ILE A 113 -8.64 5.10 -8.06
C ILE A 113 -8.93 5.60 -6.65
N LYS A 114 -9.47 4.76 -5.76
CA LYS A 114 -9.74 5.10 -4.37
C LYS A 114 -9.71 3.86 -3.50
N HIS A 115 -9.22 4.02 -2.27
CA HIS A 115 -9.25 2.95 -1.27
C HIS A 115 -9.52 3.50 0.13
N GLU A 116 -10.00 2.63 1.00
CA GLU A 116 -10.21 2.89 2.43
C GLU A 116 -10.01 1.57 3.17
N ILE A 117 -9.12 1.53 4.17
CA ILE A 117 -8.86 0.33 4.98
C ILE A 117 -9.68 0.41 6.26
N LYS A 118 -10.40 -0.67 6.58
CA LYS A 118 -11.23 -0.82 7.79
C LYS A 118 -10.95 -2.16 8.46
N GLY A 119 -9.95 -2.19 9.33
CA GLY A 119 -9.54 -3.42 10.00
C GLY A 119 -9.02 -4.46 9.01
N ASN A 120 -9.68 -5.63 8.95
CA ASN A 120 -9.35 -6.70 8.01
C ASN A 120 -9.99 -6.56 6.62
N LYS A 121 -10.67 -5.43 6.35
CA LYS A 121 -11.33 -5.14 5.07
C LYS A 121 -10.76 -3.89 4.43
N ALA A 122 -10.72 -3.88 3.11
CA ALA A 122 -10.43 -2.71 2.31
C ALA A 122 -11.60 -2.45 1.35
N LEU A 123 -12.10 -1.22 1.32
CA LEU A 123 -13.03 -0.76 0.31
C LEU A 123 -12.23 -0.16 -0.84
N LEU A 124 -12.36 -0.72 -2.01
CA LEU A 124 -11.57 -0.40 -3.18
C LEU A 124 -12.50 0.08 -4.30
N ARG A 125 -12.11 1.13 -4.99
CA ARG A 125 -12.79 1.58 -6.21
C ARG A 125 -11.83 1.50 -7.37
N PHE A 126 -12.18 0.69 -8.35
CA PHE A 126 -11.45 0.53 -9.60
C PHE A 126 -12.15 1.24 -10.74
N SER A 127 -11.38 1.67 -11.73
CA SER A 127 -11.85 2.12 -13.04
C SER A 127 -11.15 1.31 -14.12
N ASN A 128 -11.85 1.02 -15.21
CA ASN A 128 -11.24 0.35 -16.35
C ASN A 128 -10.27 1.30 -17.08
N ASP A 129 -9.42 0.75 -17.93
CA ASP A 129 -8.41 1.45 -18.72
C ASP A 129 -8.98 2.54 -19.66
N ILE A 130 -10.25 2.41 -20.06
CA ILE A 130 -10.95 3.39 -20.89
C ILE A 130 -11.59 4.49 -20.03
N GLY A 131 -11.72 4.29 -18.71
CA GLY A 131 -12.36 5.23 -17.78
C GLY A 131 -13.90 5.27 -17.89
N SER A 132 -14.53 4.40 -18.70
CA SER A 132 -15.98 4.37 -18.90
C SER A 132 -16.73 3.72 -17.75
N ASP A 133 -16.11 2.75 -17.09
CA ASP A 133 -16.74 1.96 -16.03
C ASP A 133 -15.94 2.06 -14.73
N SER A 134 -16.66 1.97 -13.62
CA SER A 134 -16.05 1.87 -12.29
C SER A 134 -16.72 0.77 -11.48
N GLN A 135 -15.94 0.12 -10.61
CA GLN A 135 -16.39 -0.94 -9.74
C GLN A 135 -15.95 -0.69 -8.31
N ASN A 136 -16.90 -0.73 -7.39
CA ASN A 136 -16.61 -0.76 -5.96
C ASN A 136 -16.49 -2.22 -5.50
N ILE A 137 -15.47 -2.49 -4.70
CA ILE A 137 -15.11 -3.81 -4.23
C ILE A 137 -14.85 -3.75 -2.73
N GLU A 138 -15.36 -4.70 -2.00
CA GLU A 138 -14.93 -5.03 -0.64
C GLU A 138 -13.93 -6.18 -0.75
N PHE A 139 -12.73 -5.98 -0.21
CA PHE A 139 -11.65 -6.96 -0.20
C PHE A 139 -11.29 -7.27 1.24
N GLU A 140 -11.64 -8.47 1.70
CA GLU A 140 -11.50 -8.90 3.09
C GLU A 140 -10.38 -9.92 3.24
N GLN A 141 -9.50 -9.70 4.21
CA GLN A 141 -8.53 -10.70 4.63
C GLN A 141 -9.22 -11.74 5.52
N VAL A 142 -9.34 -12.97 5.02
CA VAL A 142 -9.90 -14.11 5.77
C VAL A 142 -8.81 -14.83 6.58
N SER A 143 -7.60 -14.92 6.00
CA SER A 143 -6.40 -15.45 6.66
C SER A 143 -5.16 -14.78 6.09
N ASP A 144 -3.97 -15.14 6.55
CA ASP A 144 -2.71 -14.54 6.12
C ASP A 144 -2.50 -14.62 4.60
N SER A 145 -3.03 -15.65 3.95
CA SER A 145 -2.86 -15.87 2.51
C SER A 145 -4.16 -15.91 1.71
N VAL A 146 -5.32 -15.88 2.37
CA VAL A 146 -6.64 -16.00 1.71
C VAL A 146 -7.43 -14.72 1.90
N TYR A 147 -7.95 -14.22 0.80
CA TYR A 147 -8.74 -13.00 0.71
C TYR A 147 -10.04 -13.28 -0.03
N HIS A 148 -11.10 -12.65 0.41
CA HIS A 148 -12.40 -12.69 -0.25
C HIS A 148 -12.71 -11.34 -0.87
N LEU A 149 -13.05 -11.35 -2.16
CA LEU A 149 -13.47 -10.18 -2.91
C LEU A 149 -14.97 -10.24 -3.16
N ARG A 150 -15.66 -9.15 -2.86
CA ARG A 150 -17.08 -8.97 -3.15
C ARG A 150 -17.32 -7.66 -3.88
N THR A 151 -18.10 -7.69 -4.96
CA THR A 151 -18.52 -6.48 -5.67
C THR A 151 -19.63 -5.77 -4.89
N VAL A 152 -19.58 -4.44 -4.88
CA VAL A 152 -20.54 -3.59 -4.15
C VAL A 152 -21.22 -2.64 -5.12
N ASN A 153 -22.54 -2.44 -4.94
CA ASN A 153 -23.37 -1.57 -5.79
C ASN A 153 -23.42 -2.00 -7.28
N GLY A 154 -23.54 -3.31 -7.49
CA GLY A 154 -23.55 -3.92 -8.81
C GLY A 154 -22.19 -4.49 -9.20
N ASN A 155 -22.11 -5.03 -10.41
CA ASN A 155 -20.88 -5.65 -10.92
C ASN A 155 -20.70 -5.26 -12.40
N ALA A 156 -19.71 -4.42 -12.64
CA ALA A 156 -19.29 -3.98 -13.96
C ALA A 156 -18.23 -4.90 -14.58
N LEU A 157 -17.62 -5.79 -13.78
CA LEU A 157 -16.56 -6.68 -14.25
C LEU A 157 -17.09 -7.70 -15.26
N ARG A 158 -16.39 -7.87 -16.36
CA ARG A 158 -16.72 -8.78 -17.45
C ARG A 158 -15.50 -9.62 -17.81
N LYS A 159 -15.73 -10.80 -18.34
CA LYS A 159 -14.70 -11.59 -19.01
C LYS A 159 -15.11 -11.93 -20.44
N ALA A 160 -14.15 -12.05 -21.33
CA ALA A 160 -14.40 -12.47 -22.70
C ALA A 160 -14.56 -13.99 -22.75
N VAL A 161 -15.67 -14.45 -23.32
CA VAL A 161 -15.93 -15.86 -23.62
C VAL A 161 -16.29 -15.95 -25.11
N GLY A 162 -15.33 -16.35 -25.92
CA GLY A 162 -15.44 -16.25 -27.38
C GLY A 162 -15.61 -14.78 -27.80
N ARG A 163 -16.74 -14.48 -28.46
CA ARG A 163 -17.06 -13.11 -28.94
C ARG A 163 -17.99 -12.33 -28.00
N LYS A 164 -18.27 -12.86 -26.83
CA LYS A 164 -19.21 -12.23 -25.86
C LYS A 164 -18.50 -11.82 -24.58
N LEU A 165 -18.93 -10.71 -24.00
CA LEU A 165 -18.56 -10.29 -22.65
C LEU A 165 -19.59 -10.84 -21.67
N VAL A 166 -19.14 -11.68 -20.75
CA VAL A 166 -19.96 -12.32 -19.72
C VAL A 166 -19.63 -11.71 -18.38
N LYS A 167 -20.64 -11.46 -17.56
CA LYS A 167 -20.48 -10.95 -16.19
C LYS A 167 -19.68 -11.97 -15.35
N VAL A 168 -18.71 -11.50 -14.59
CA VAL A 168 -18.00 -12.36 -13.62
C VAL A 168 -18.86 -12.55 -12.36
N PRO A 169 -18.62 -13.57 -11.52
CA PRO A 169 -19.27 -13.71 -10.23
C PRO A 169 -19.13 -12.46 -9.36
N ASP A 170 -20.11 -12.22 -8.51
CA ASP A 170 -20.10 -11.07 -7.59
C ASP A 170 -19.13 -11.27 -6.43
N GLU A 171 -18.77 -12.52 -6.16
CA GLU A 171 -17.84 -12.92 -5.11
C GLU A 171 -16.77 -13.85 -5.67
N MET A 172 -15.55 -13.74 -5.20
CA MET A 172 -14.43 -14.58 -5.61
C MET A 172 -13.32 -14.60 -4.58
N ASP A 173 -12.62 -15.75 -4.47
CA ASP A 173 -11.49 -15.90 -3.57
C ASP A 173 -10.17 -15.64 -4.27
N PHE A 174 -9.29 -15.01 -3.52
CA PHE A 174 -7.92 -14.72 -3.92
C PHE A 174 -6.93 -15.34 -2.94
N ARG A 175 -5.79 -15.77 -3.47
CA ARG A 175 -4.65 -16.19 -2.66
C ARG A 175 -3.48 -15.26 -2.91
N ARG A 176 -2.83 -14.84 -1.84
CA ARG A 176 -1.57 -14.12 -1.91
C ARG A 176 -0.48 -15.08 -2.45
N GLN A 177 0.33 -14.59 -3.40
CA GLN A 177 1.44 -15.31 -4.05
C GLN A 177 2.77 -14.97 -3.38
#